data_f00f2c838a464cb702389fb3b830578e
#
_entry.id   f00f2c838a464cb702389fb3b830578e
#
_cell.length_a   1.000
_cell.length_b   1.000
_cell.length_c   1.000
_cell.angle_alpha   90.00
_cell.angle_beta   90.00
_cell.angle_gamma   90.00
#
_symmetry.space_group_name_H-M   'P 1'
#
loop_
_entity.id
_entity.type
_entity.pdbx_description
1 polymer ?
#
loop_
_entity_poly.entity_id
_entity_poly.type
_entity_poly.pdbx_seq_one_letter_code
_entity_poly.pdbx_strand_id
1 'polypeptide(L)'
;MNTIIISAVNLTEGGTLSILKSFLQALSMSELSNIYRVIALVNNKDKILYPNIEYIELPKAKKRWLYRIYYEYFYFKKISNQFDVYLWLSLHDMSPNVKARRRAVYMHNPSPFFRWKVKDVFLSKKYVFFAMFYKWAYRINIHQNDYLIVQQEWLRKAFGEMFKVDQKKIIVARPYHEEIDSKERNSVSTLPFTFFFPALARPFKNFEVICEAVII
;
A
#
# COMPACT_ATOMS: atom_id res chain seq x y z
N MET A 1 -5.63 19.84 19.82
CA MET A 1 -5.89 18.38 19.73
C MET A 1 -4.86 17.78 18.80
N ASN A 2 -4.16 16.73 19.23
CA ASN A 2 -3.18 16.04 18.40
C ASN A 2 -3.86 15.44 17.16
N THR A 3 -3.18 15.47 16.01
CA THR A 3 -3.76 15.06 14.72
C THR A 3 -3.07 13.80 14.19
N ILE A 4 -3.85 12.85 13.70
CA ILE A 4 -3.38 11.73 12.88
C ILE A 4 -3.71 12.06 11.42
N ILE A 5 -2.70 12.07 10.56
CA ILE A 5 -2.89 12.25 9.12
C ILE A 5 -2.59 10.95 8.37
N ILE A 6 -3.54 10.53 7.55
CA ILE A 6 -3.43 9.33 6.71
C ILE A 6 -3.34 9.77 5.26
N SER A 7 -2.22 9.52 4.61
CA SER A 7 -2.04 9.81 3.19
C SER A 7 -2.32 8.58 2.34
N ALA A 8 -3.38 8.64 1.52
CA ALA A 8 -3.90 7.54 0.71
C ALA A 8 -4.31 7.98 -0.72
N VAL A 9 -3.71 9.06 -1.22
CA VAL A 9 -4.10 9.71 -2.49
C VAL A 9 -4.02 8.80 -3.73
N ASN A 10 -3.31 7.69 -3.65
CA ASN A 10 -3.15 6.73 -4.76
C ASN A 10 -4.00 5.47 -4.64
N LEU A 11 -4.65 5.25 -3.50
CA LEU A 11 -5.45 4.06 -3.23
C LEU A 11 -6.87 4.26 -3.76
N THR A 12 -7.06 4.15 -5.07
CA THR A 12 -8.32 4.53 -5.74
C THR A 12 -9.11 3.35 -6.31
N GLU A 13 -8.49 2.16 -6.40
CA GLU A 13 -9.09 0.98 -7.08
C GLU A 13 -8.46 -0.34 -6.62
N GLY A 14 -9.17 -1.45 -6.87
CA GLY A 14 -8.69 -2.80 -6.60
C GLY A 14 -8.36 -3.05 -5.13
N GLY A 15 -7.43 -3.97 -4.88
CA GLY A 15 -7.05 -4.37 -3.53
C GLY A 15 -6.50 -3.23 -2.66
N THR A 16 -5.88 -2.21 -3.26
CA THR A 16 -5.40 -1.05 -2.51
C THR A 16 -6.55 -0.20 -1.95
N LEU A 17 -7.63 -0.04 -2.70
CA LEU A 17 -8.84 0.63 -2.21
C LEU A 17 -9.51 -0.19 -1.09
N SER A 18 -9.53 -1.52 -1.20
CA SER A 18 -10.07 -2.39 -0.16
C SER A 18 -9.29 -2.24 1.15
N ILE A 19 -7.96 -2.21 1.09
CA ILE A 19 -7.10 -1.95 2.25
C ILE A 19 -7.43 -0.59 2.88
N LEU A 20 -7.58 0.46 2.07
CA LEU A 20 -7.95 1.78 2.57
C LEU A 20 -9.30 1.77 3.28
N LYS A 21 -10.32 1.12 2.69
CA LYS A 21 -11.66 1.02 3.26
C LYS A 21 -11.63 0.30 4.61
N SER A 22 -11.03 -0.90 4.67
CA SER A 22 -10.92 -1.66 5.92
C SER A 22 -10.16 -0.90 6.99
N PHE A 23 -9.07 -0.22 6.61
CA PHE A 23 -8.29 0.58 7.55
C PHE A 23 -9.08 1.78 8.12
N LEU A 24 -9.73 2.57 7.25
CA LEU A 24 -10.51 3.73 7.69
C LEU A 24 -11.74 3.31 8.50
N GLN A 25 -12.40 2.21 8.13
CA GLN A 25 -13.51 1.64 8.88
C GLN A 25 -13.07 1.26 10.30
N ALA A 26 -12.00 0.46 10.42
CA ALA A 26 -11.46 0.06 11.72
C ALA A 26 -11.05 1.27 12.57
N LEU A 27 -10.42 2.27 11.94
CA LEU A 27 -9.98 3.48 12.64
C LEU A 27 -11.17 4.30 13.12
N SER A 28 -12.22 4.45 12.31
CA SER A 28 -13.43 5.21 12.67
C SER A 28 -14.20 4.60 13.84
N MET A 29 -14.09 3.27 14.02
CA MET A 29 -14.70 2.51 15.11
C MET A 29 -13.80 2.41 16.35
N SER A 30 -12.54 2.82 16.25
CA SER A 30 -11.58 2.74 17.34
C SER A 30 -11.68 3.95 18.28
N GLU A 31 -11.25 3.78 19.53
CA GLU A 31 -11.14 4.90 20.49
C GLU A 31 -10.17 6.00 20.01
N LEU A 32 -9.24 5.67 19.10
CA LEU A 32 -8.31 6.64 18.56
C LEU A 32 -9.00 7.80 17.85
N SER A 33 -10.13 7.55 17.18
CA SER A 33 -10.93 8.59 16.51
C SER A 33 -11.60 9.56 17.47
N ASN A 34 -11.73 9.20 18.76
CA ASN A 34 -12.25 10.06 19.81
C ASN A 34 -11.14 10.88 20.50
N ILE A 35 -9.92 10.34 20.54
CA ILE A 35 -8.76 10.95 21.21
C ILE A 35 -8.02 11.92 20.27
N TYR A 36 -7.91 11.54 19.00
CA TYR A 36 -7.18 12.29 17.98
C TYR A 36 -8.11 12.85 16.91
N ARG A 37 -7.77 14.02 16.40
CA ARG A 37 -8.34 14.50 15.15
C ARG A 37 -7.78 13.65 14.00
N VAL A 38 -8.63 12.97 13.24
CA VAL A 38 -8.21 12.10 12.14
C VAL A 38 -8.50 12.76 10.81
N ILE A 39 -7.46 12.93 9.97
CA ILE A 39 -7.56 13.54 8.64
C ILE A 39 -7.06 12.54 7.60
N ALA A 40 -7.88 12.21 6.61
CA ALA A 40 -7.50 11.36 5.48
C ALA A 40 -7.29 12.19 4.21
N LEU A 41 -6.08 12.14 3.65
CA LEU A 41 -5.76 12.73 2.35
C LEU A 41 -6.05 11.69 1.27
N VAL A 42 -7.04 11.93 0.44
CA VAL A 42 -7.58 10.96 -0.52
C VAL A 42 -7.70 11.55 -1.91
N ASN A 43 -7.86 10.70 -2.92
CA ASN A 43 -8.12 11.17 -4.29
C ASN A 43 -9.56 11.64 -4.45
N ASN A 44 -10.52 10.82 -3.99
CA ASN A 44 -11.95 11.09 -3.98
C ASN A 44 -12.55 10.41 -2.74
N LYS A 45 -13.38 11.14 -2.00
CA LYS A 45 -13.99 10.68 -0.74
C LYS A 45 -15.26 9.87 -0.92
N ASP A 46 -15.99 10.02 -2.03
CA ASP A 46 -17.35 9.49 -2.20
C ASP A 46 -17.48 7.98 -1.92
N LYS A 47 -16.38 7.23 -2.09
CA LYS A 47 -16.35 5.77 -1.91
C LYS A 47 -15.88 5.32 -0.51
N ILE A 48 -15.50 6.26 0.36
CA ILE A 48 -14.74 5.97 1.59
C ILE A 48 -15.13 6.87 2.77
N LEU A 49 -16.38 7.29 2.83
CA LEU A 49 -16.89 8.11 3.93
C LEU A 49 -17.15 7.25 5.16
N TYR A 50 -16.44 7.55 6.25
CA TYR A 50 -16.62 6.96 7.57
C TYR A 50 -16.77 8.06 8.63
N PRO A 51 -17.51 7.82 9.71
CA PRO A 51 -17.68 8.80 10.80
C PRO A 51 -16.34 9.13 11.48
N ASN A 52 -16.26 10.26 12.14
CA ASN A 52 -15.10 10.71 12.92
C ASN A 52 -13.79 10.87 12.10
N ILE A 53 -13.87 10.94 10.77
CA ILE A 53 -12.73 11.17 9.87
C ILE A 53 -13.01 12.40 9.00
N GLU A 54 -12.10 13.35 9.01
CA GLU A 54 -12.09 14.48 8.10
C GLU A 54 -11.38 14.10 6.79
N TYR A 55 -11.84 14.65 5.66
CA TYR A 55 -11.26 14.32 4.35
C TYR A 55 -10.74 15.55 3.63
N ILE A 56 -9.53 15.44 3.09
CA ILE A 56 -8.95 16.42 2.15
C ILE A 56 -8.78 15.72 0.81
N GLU A 57 -9.50 16.18 -0.20
CA GLU A 57 -9.45 15.61 -1.54
C GLU A 57 -8.34 16.22 -2.37
N LEU A 58 -7.52 15.36 -2.97
CA LEU A 58 -6.35 15.71 -3.77
C LEU A 58 -6.37 14.98 -5.12
N PRO A 59 -7.34 15.25 -6.01
CA PRO A 59 -7.56 14.49 -7.25
C PRO A 59 -6.41 14.61 -8.26
N LYS A 60 -5.60 15.67 -8.15
CA LYS A 60 -4.44 15.89 -9.02
C LYS A 60 -3.23 15.01 -8.64
N ALA A 61 -3.16 14.51 -7.41
CA ALA A 61 -1.99 13.81 -6.89
C ALA A 61 -1.65 12.51 -7.66
N LYS A 62 -2.66 11.85 -8.26
CA LYS A 62 -2.51 10.62 -9.05
C LYS A 62 -2.32 10.87 -10.56
N LYS A 63 -2.60 12.07 -11.07
CA LYS A 63 -2.68 12.30 -12.53
C LYS A 63 -1.37 12.04 -13.28
N ARG A 64 -0.21 12.45 -12.71
CA ARG A 64 1.13 12.29 -13.31
C ARG A 64 2.18 12.09 -12.22
N TRP A 65 3.28 11.42 -12.54
CA TRP A 65 4.40 11.20 -11.63
C TRP A 65 4.97 12.50 -11.03
N LEU A 66 5.09 13.56 -11.82
CA LEU A 66 5.57 14.86 -11.34
C LEU A 66 4.66 15.45 -10.26
N TYR A 67 3.33 15.33 -10.43
CA TYR A 67 2.40 15.74 -9.38
C TYR A 67 2.59 14.91 -8.12
N ARG A 68 2.77 13.58 -8.25
CA ARG A 68 3.01 12.74 -7.09
C ARG A 68 4.26 13.18 -6.32
N ILE A 69 5.39 13.40 -6.99
CA ILE A 69 6.63 13.90 -6.40
C ILE A 69 6.40 15.25 -5.71
N TYR A 70 5.70 16.17 -6.37
CA TYR A 70 5.36 17.46 -5.79
C TYR A 70 4.54 17.33 -4.51
N TYR A 71 3.48 16.47 -4.51
CA TYR A 71 2.65 16.27 -3.33
C TYR A 71 3.45 15.64 -2.18
N GLU A 72 4.22 14.59 -2.43
CA GLU A 72 4.98 13.88 -1.41
C GLU A 72 6.06 14.73 -0.74
N TYR A 73 6.79 15.53 -1.50
CA TYR A 73 7.97 16.21 -0.98
C TYR A 73 7.77 17.69 -0.68
N PHE A 74 6.71 18.32 -1.21
CA PHE A 74 6.47 19.76 -1.02
C PHE A 74 5.08 20.03 -0.42
N TYR A 75 4.02 19.52 -1.02
CA TYR A 75 2.67 19.87 -0.61
C TYR A 75 2.29 19.25 0.74
N PHE A 76 2.64 17.99 1.00
CA PHE A 76 2.38 17.35 2.29
C PHE A 76 3.15 18.00 3.44
N LYS A 77 4.34 18.56 3.18
CA LYS A 77 5.04 19.39 4.16
C LYS A 77 4.22 20.64 4.52
N LYS A 78 3.63 21.30 3.51
CA LYS A 78 2.77 22.45 3.74
C LYS A 78 1.53 22.07 4.56
N ILE A 79 0.88 20.96 4.25
CA ILE A 79 -0.26 20.45 5.04
C ILE A 79 0.19 20.14 6.46
N SER A 80 1.26 19.37 6.65
CA SER A 80 1.71 18.96 7.98
C SER A 80 2.09 20.12 8.90
N ASN A 81 2.48 21.27 8.34
CA ASN A 81 2.78 22.47 9.12
C ASN A 81 1.51 23.20 9.64
N GLN A 82 0.33 22.87 9.14
CA GLN A 82 -0.94 23.50 9.55
C GLN A 82 -1.57 22.81 10.78
N PHE A 83 -1.04 21.65 11.18
CA PHE A 83 -1.59 20.83 12.25
C PHE A 83 -0.50 20.42 13.25
N ASP A 84 -0.90 20.13 14.49
CA ASP A 84 -0.04 19.42 15.44
C ASP A 84 -0.10 17.92 15.15
N VAL A 85 0.71 17.48 14.19
CA VAL A 85 0.68 16.10 13.68
C VAL A 85 1.42 15.18 14.64
N TYR A 86 0.65 14.34 15.35
CA TYR A 86 1.19 13.28 16.18
C TYR A 86 1.72 12.12 15.32
N LEU A 87 0.90 11.63 14.38
CA LEU A 87 1.26 10.56 13.47
C LEU A 87 0.93 10.94 12.02
N TRP A 88 1.93 10.82 11.15
CA TRP A 88 1.72 10.77 9.71
C TRP A 88 1.88 9.34 9.22
N LEU A 89 0.79 8.75 8.68
CA LEU A 89 0.78 7.42 8.10
C LEU A 89 0.59 7.50 6.58
N SER A 90 1.61 7.11 5.81
CA SER A 90 1.52 6.95 4.36
C SER A 90 1.11 5.54 3.99
N LEU A 91 0.00 5.36 3.27
CA LEU A 91 -0.49 4.05 2.84
C LEU A 91 -0.06 3.65 1.42
N HIS A 92 0.90 4.34 0.82
CA HIS A 92 1.20 4.18 -0.61
C HIS A 92 2.70 4.21 -0.96
N ASP A 93 3.50 3.42 -0.26
CA ASP A 93 4.88 3.06 -0.62
C ASP A 93 5.93 4.20 -0.63
N MET A 94 5.59 5.43 -0.34
CA MET A 94 6.54 6.55 -0.34
C MET A 94 6.63 7.20 1.03
N SER A 95 7.85 7.60 1.38
CA SER A 95 8.14 8.32 2.63
C SER A 95 8.14 9.83 2.35
N PRO A 96 7.06 10.56 2.64
CA PRO A 96 6.94 11.96 2.32
C PRO A 96 7.82 12.84 3.20
N ASN A 97 8.11 14.04 2.71
CA ASN A 97 8.73 15.07 3.52
C ASN A 97 7.62 15.79 4.33
N VAL A 98 7.49 15.46 5.61
CA VAL A 98 6.43 16.01 6.48
C VAL A 98 6.97 16.32 7.87
N LYS A 99 6.27 17.23 8.57
CA LYS A 99 6.51 17.53 9.98
C LYS A 99 5.48 16.73 10.80
N ALA A 100 5.96 15.75 11.57
CA ALA A 100 5.13 14.94 12.46
C ALA A 100 5.98 14.43 13.62
N ARG A 101 5.37 14.13 14.78
CA ARG A 101 6.07 13.54 15.93
C ARG A 101 6.46 12.08 15.64
N ARG A 102 5.61 11.36 14.91
CA ARG A 102 5.84 9.99 14.43
C ARG A 102 5.50 9.87 12.96
N ARG A 103 6.28 9.08 12.23
CA ARG A 103 6.09 8.83 10.80
C ARG A 103 6.06 7.33 10.56
N ALA A 104 5.06 6.87 9.86
CA ALA A 104 4.94 5.48 9.43
C ALA A 104 4.58 5.40 7.96
N VAL A 105 5.05 4.34 7.30
CA VAL A 105 4.75 4.09 5.90
C VAL A 105 4.39 2.62 5.70
N TYR A 106 3.30 2.39 4.98
CA TYR A 106 2.86 1.07 4.56
C TYR A 106 3.42 0.76 3.17
N MET A 107 4.26 -0.28 3.10
CA MET A 107 4.99 -0.72 1.92
C MET A 107 4.37 -2.03 1.40
N HIS A 108 3.70 -1.97 0.27
CA HIS A 108 2.99 -3.13 -0.29
C HIS A 108 3.47 -3.52 -1.70
N ASN A 109 4.27 -2.68 -2.36
CA ASN A 109 4.77 -2.98 -3.70
C ASN A 109 6.10 -3.76 -3.64
N PRO A 110 6.12 -5.04 -4.04
CA PRO A 110 7.31 -5.90 -3.99
C PRO A 110 8.25 -5.70 -5.18
N SER A 111 7.89 -4.86 -6.17
CA SER A 111 8.63 -4.71 -7.43
C SER A 111 10.13 -4.43 -7.27
N PRO A 112 10.61 -3.64 -6.27
CA PRO A 112 12.04 -3.37 -6.08
C PRO A 112 12.87 -4.62 -5.76
N PHE A 113 12.24 -5.67 -5.22
CA PHE A 113 12.90 -6.91 -4.82
C PHE A 113 12.89 -7.98 -5.90
N PHE A 114 12.23 -7.71 -7.04
CA PHE A 114 12.16 -8.66 -8.13
C PHE A 114 13.55 -8.85 -8.79
N ARG A 115 13.94 -10.11 -8.99
CA ARG A 115 15.18 -10.45 -9.69
C ARG A 115 14.91 -10.57 -11.19
N TRP A 116 15.36 -9.58 -11.94
CA TRP A 116 15.17 -9.50 -13.37
C TRP A 116 16.06 -10.52 -14.11
N LYS A 117 15.47 -11.17 -15.10
CA LYS A 117 16.19 -11.93 -16.12
C LYS A 117 16.22 -11.11 -17.42
N VAL A 118 17.19 -11.37 -18.29
CA VAL A 118 17.32 -10.66 -19.57
C VAL A 118 16.02 -10.73 -20.39
N LYS A 119 15.34 -11.89 -20.39
CA LYS A 119 14.05 -12.09 -21.04
C LYS A 119 12.97 -11.13 -20.56
N ASP A 120 12.96 -10.75 -19.27
CA ASP A 120 11.93 -9.88 -18.70
C ASP A 120 12.05 -8.45 -19.24
N VAL A 121 13.26 -8.01 -19.58
CA VAL A 121 13.52 -6.71 -20.21
C VAL A 121 12.91 -6.64 -21.60
N PHE A 122 12.97 -7.72 -22.36
CA PHE A 122 12.36 -7.80 -23.69
C PHE A 122 10.84 -7.89 -23.62
N LEU A 123 10.31 -8.62 -22.64
CA LEU A 123 8.86 -8.79 -22.45
C LEU A 123 8.17 -7.52 -21.92
N SER A 124 8.82 -6.77 -21.04
CA SER A 124 8.20 -5.56 -20.44
C SER A 124 9.21 -4.54 -19.92
N LYS A 125 9.85 -3.81 -20.84
CA LYS A 125 10.76 -2.68 -20.49
C LYS A 125 10.14 -1.72 -19.47
N LYS A 126 8.86 -1.38 -19.66
CA LYS A 126 8.13 -0.46 -18.78
C LYS A 126 8.10 -0.95 -17.33
N TYR A 127 7.91 -2.25 -17.11
CA TYR A 127 7.85 -2.82 -15.78
C TYR A 127 9.22 -2.87 -15.10
N VAL A 128 10.28 -3.14 -15.86
CA VAL A 128 11.67 -3.11 -15.35
C VAL A 128 12.03 -1.71 -14.90
N PHE A 129 11.78 -0.69 -15.74
CA PHE A 129 12.01 0.72 -15.39
C PHE A 129 11.20 1.14 -14.17
N PHE A 130 9.95 0.71 -14.08
CA PHE A 130 9.11 0.98 -12.92
C PHE A 130 9.69 0.41 -11.62
N ALA A 131 10.17 -0.83 -11.64
CA ALA A 131 10.77 -1.45 -10.47
C ALA A 131 12.10 -0.79 -10.06
N MET A 132 12.94 -0.42 -11.04
CA MET A 132 14.16 0.33 -10.79
C MET A 132 13.86 1.70 -10.18
N PHE A 133 12.84 2.39 -10.71
CA PHE A 133 12.38 3.66 -10.16
C PHE A 133 11.92 3.51 -8.70
N TYR A 134 11.11 2.50 -8.39
CA TYR A 134 10.65 2.26 -7.02
C TYR A 134 11.78 1.91 -6.06
N LYS A 135 12.79 1.18 -6.51
CA LYS A 135 14.00 0.93 -5.71
C LYS A 135 14.70 2.24 -5.31
N TRP A 136 14.75 3.20 -6.23
CA TRP A 136 15.29 4.52 -5.96
C TRP A 136 14.35 5.35 -5.08
N ALA A 137 13.06 5.40 -5.40
CA ALA A 137 12.05 6.16 -4.67
C ALA A 137 11.94 5.72 -3.20
N TYR A 138 12.08 4.42 -2.91
CA TYR A 138 12.06 3.91 -1.54
C TYR A 138 13.23 4.40 -0.69
N ARG A 139 14.40 4.67 -1.28
CA ARG A 139 15.56 5.20 -0.55
C ARG A 139 15.33 6.60 -0.01
N ILE A 140 14.47 7.38 -0.67
CA ILE A 140 14.21 8.74 -0.26
C ILE A 140 13.44 8.73 1.07
N ASN A 141 14.01 9.34 2.10
CA ASN A 141 13.42 9.50 3.41
C ASN A 141 13.05 8.21 4.17
N ILE A 142 13.42 7.01 3.68
CA ILE A 142 13.02 5.75 4.34
C ILE A 142 13.48 5.71 5.81
N HIS A 143 14.70 6.19 6.08
CA HIS A 143 15.28 6.22 7.43
C HIS A 143 14.67 7.29 8.34
N GLN A 144 13.90 8.23 7.78
CA GLN A 144 13.19 9.24 8.56
C GLN A 144 11.88 8.71 9.15
N ASN A 145 11.44 7.52 8.74
CA ASN A 145 10.27 6.88 9.33
C ASN A 145 10.65 6.25 10.67
N ASP A 146 9.76 6.38 11.65
CA ASP A 146 9.84 5.65 12.91
C ASP A 146 9.47 4.17 12.66
N TYR A 147 8.49 3.92 11.78
CA TYR A 147 8.02 2.57 11.46
C TYR A 147 7.78 2.37 9.97
N LEU A 148 8.17 1.20 9.47
CA LEU A 148 7.74 0.65 8.20
C LEU A 148 6.72 -0.47 8.48
N ILE A 149 5.62 -0.48 7.75
CA ILE A 149 4.60 -1.53 7.87
C ILE A 149 4.60 -2.33 6.57
N VAL A 150 4.76 -3.64 6.67
CA VAL A 150 4.81 -4.56 5.53
C VAL A 150 3.80 -5.69 5.72
N GLN A 151 3.40 -6.35 4.62
CA GLN A 151 2.37 -7.39 4.67
C GLN A 151 2.92 -8.77 5.07
N GLN A 152 4.22 -9.03 4.87
CA GLN A 152 4.79 -10.36 4.98
C GLN A 152 6.21 -10.32 5.55
N GLU A 153 6.60 -11.40 6.23
CA GLU A 153 7.91 -11.51 6.90
C GLU A 153 9.10 -11.45 5.92
N TRP A 154 8.94 -12.00 4.70
CA TRP A 154 9.99 -11.91 3.71
C TRP A 154 10.27 -10.47 3.26
N LEU A 155 9.23 -9.60 3.21
CA LEU A 155 9.40 -8.17 2.94
C LEU A 155 10.19 -7.48 4.04
N ARG A 156 9.92 -7.82 5.32
CA ARG A 156 10.69 -7.31 6.46
C ARG A 156 12.18 -7.60 6.28
N LYS A 157 12.54 -8.84 5.96
CA LYS A 157 13.93 -9.22 5.67
C LYS A 157 14.49 -8.44 4.47
N ALA A 158 13.75 -8.40 3.36
CA ALA A 158 14.16 -7.73 2.14
C ALA A 158 14.40 -6.21 2.33
N PHE A 159 13.55 -5.52 3.07
CA PHE A 159 13.75 -4.11 3.42
C PHE A 159 14.97 -3.92 4.32
N GLY A 160 15.17 -4.77 5.32
CA GLY A 160 16.35 -4.75 6.19
C GLY A 160 17.65 -4.93 5.41
N GLU A 161 17.69 -5.90 4.49
CA GLU A 161 18.87 -6.19 3.69
C GLU A 161 19.16 -5.13 2.63
N MET A 162 18.16 -4.73 1.84
CA MET A 162 18.34 -3.84 0.69
C MET A 162 18.51 -2.37 1.07
N PHE A 163 17.75 -1.91 2.06
CA PHE A 163 17.71 -0.50 2.46
C PHE A 163 18.36 -0.24 3.83
N LYS A 164 18.90 -1.29 4.49
CA LYS A 164 19.56 -1.17 5.80
C LYS A 164 18.66 -0.55 6.88
N VAL A 165 17.37 -0.86 6.83
CA VAL A 165 16.40 -0.44 7.85
C VAL A 165 16.46 -1.42 9.01
N ASP A 166 16.51 -0.90 10.24
CA ASP A 166 16.45 -1.73 11.44
C ASP A 166 15.15 -2.56 11.47
N GLN A 167 15.28 -3.86 11.57
CA GLN A 167 14.13 -4.77 11.58
C GLN A 167 13.17 -4.52 12.75
N LYS A 168 13.64 -3.94 13.86
CA LYS A 168 12.79 -3.53 14.98
C LYS A 168 11.81 -2.41 14.61
N LYS A 169 12.12 -1.62 13.59
CA LYS A 169 11.24 -0.59 13.05
C LYS A 169 10.25 -1.13 12.01
N ILE A 170 10.37 -2.40 11.60
CA ILE A 170 9.52 -2.96 10.54
C ILE A 170 8.45 -3.84 11.19
N ILE A 171 7.21 -3.40 11.09
CA ILE A 171 6.03 -4.08 11.59
C ILE A 171 5.44 -4.94 10.47
N VAL A 172 5.17 -6.21 10.75
CA VAL A 172 4.46 -7.10 9.82
C VAL A 172 2.98 -7.08 10.16
N ALA A 173 2.17 -6.46 9.30
CA ALA A 173 0.72 -6.40 9.42
C ALA A 173 0.08 -6.98 8.16
N ARG A 174 -0.49 -8.16 8.26
CA ARG A 174 -1.21 -8.82 7.17
C ARG A 174 -2.57 -8.14 6.96
N PRO A 175 -3.04 -8.00 5.70
CA PRO A 175 -4.41 -7.56 5.45
C PRO A 175 -5.39 -8.50 6.16
N TYR A 176 -6.36 -7.91 6.85
CA TYR A 176 -7.45 -8.67 7.44
C TYR A 176 -8.40 -9.13 6.33
N HIS A 177 -8.77 -10.40 6.38
CA HIS A 177 -9.85 -10.95 5.58
C HIS A 177 -10.90 -11.50 6.56
N GLU A 178 -12.14 -11.10 6.40
CA GLU A 178 -13.23 -11.80 7.07
C GLU A 178 -13.21 -13.25 6.58
N GLU A 179 -13.19 -14.19 7.51
CA GLU A 179 -13.42 -15.60 7.17
C GLU A 179 -14.81 -15.70 6.55
N ILE A 180 -14.86 -15.90 5.25
CA ILE A 180 -16.11 -16.24 4.58
C ILE A 180 -16.45 -17.65 5.09
N ASP A 181 -17.51 -17.72 5.89
CA ASP A 181 -18.08 -19.00 6.30
C ASP A 181 -18.30 -19.84 5.03
N SER A 182 -17.37 -20.74 4.76
CA SER A 182 -17.47 -21.66 3.64
C SER A 182 -18.57 -22.63 4.02
N LYS A 183 -19.82 -22.24 3.75
CA LYS A 183 -20.89 -23.24 3.74
C LYS A 183 -20.40 -24.36 2.84
N GLU A 184 -20.09 -25.48 3.46
CA GLU A 184 -19.69 -26.71 2.77
C GLU A 184 -20.63 -26.90 1.60
N ARG A 185 -20.13 -26.73 0.38
CA ARG A 185 -20.84 -27.17 -0.81
C ARG A 185 -20.75 -28.68 -0.84
N ASN A 186 -21.67 -29.34 -0.12
CA ASN A 186 -21.87 -30.78 -0.17
C ASN A 186 -22.46 -31.25 -1.51
N SER A 187 -22.11 -30.60 -2.62
CA SER A 187 -22.43 -31.13 -3.94
C SER A 187 -21.17 -31.76 -4.53
N VAL A 188 -21.11 -33.06 -4.54
CA VAL A 188 -20.18 -33.78 -5.41
C VAL A 188 -20.58 -33.41 -6.84
N SER A 189 -19.87 -32.44 -7.40
CA SER A 189 -20.08 -32.04 -8.77
C SER A 189 -19.55 -33.16 -9.67
N THR A 190 -20.41 -33.70 -10.51
CA THR A 190 -20.05 -34.65 -11.59
C THR A 190 -19.38 -33.90 -12.76
N LEU A 191 -19.23 -32.58 -12.65
CA LEU A 191 -18.60 -31.72 -13.66
C LEU A 191 -17.06 -31.79 -13.51
N PRO A 192 -16.30 -31.59 -14.60
CA PRO A 192 -14.84 -31.51 -14.53
C PRO A 192 -14.40 -30.41 -13.56
N PHE A 193 -13.31 -30.66 -12.81
CA PHE A 193 -12.75 -29.69 -11.88
C PHE A 193 -12.34 -28.42 -12.62
N THR A 194 -12.82 -27.27 -12.14
CA THR A 194 -12.48 -25.97 -12.68
C THR A 194 -11.59 -25.22 -11.70
N PHE A 195 -10.38 -24.85 -12.14
CA PHE A 195 -9.48 -23.98 -11.37
C PHE A 195 -9.68 -22.54 -11.82
N PHE A 196 -9.99 -21.65 -10.87
CA PHE A 196 -10.17 -20.23 -11.14
C PHE A 196 -9.05 -19.43 -10.47
N PHE A 197 -8.27 -18.67 -11.28
CA PHE A 197 -7.22 -17.78 -10.81
C PHE A 197 -7.60 -16.32 -11.09
N PRO A 198 -8.25 -15.61 -10.15
CA PRO A 198 -8.76 -14.25 -10.34
C PRO A 198 -7.65 -13.22 -10.26
N ALA A 199 -6.86 -13.05 -11.33
CA ALA A 199 -5.80 -12.08 -11.39
C ALA A 199 -5.73 -11.40 -12.76
N LEU A 200 -5.32 -10.12 -12.77
CA LEU A 200 -4.97 -9.45 -14.01
C LEU A 200 -3.68 -10.07 -14.57
N ALA A 201 -3.64 -10.31 -15.88
CA ALA A 201 -2.46 -10.81 -16.58
C ALA A 201 -1.31 -9.80 -16.48
N ARG A 202 -0.35 -10.08 -15.62
CA ARG A 202 0.88 -9.30 -15.43
C ARG A 202 2.07 -10.24 -15.33
N PRO A 203 3.26 -9.88 -15.86
CA PRO A 203 4.43 -10.76 -15.91
C PRO A 203 4.78 -11.41 -14.55
N PHE A 204 4.63 -10.68 -13.45
CA PHE A 204 4.95 -11.18 -12.11
C PHE A 204 3.86 -12.09 -11.48
N LYS A 205 2.75 -12.32 -12.17
CA LYS A 205 1.69 -13.25 -11.73
C LYS A 205 1.93 -14.68 -12.18
N ASN A 206 2.94 -14.88 -13.05
CA ASN A 206 3.44 -16.18 -13.47
C ASN A 206 2.33 -17.15 -13.93
N PHE A 207 1.47 -16.69 -14.84
CA PHE A 207 0.36 -17.50 -15.38
C PHE A 207 0.87 -18.77 -16.09
N GLU A 208 2.08 -18.70 -16.63
CA GLU A 208 2.72 -19.79 -17.34
C GLU A 208 2.81 -21.05 -16.48
N VAL A 209 3.17 -20.90 -15.20
CA VAL A 209 3.29 -22.04 -14.26
C VAL A 209 1.93 -22.72 -14.06
N ILE A 210 0.83 -21.97 -14.09
CA ILE A 210 -0.51 -22.55 -13.95
C ILE A 210 -0.84 -23.36 -15.21
N CYS A 211 -0.54 -22.82 -16.39
CA CYS A 211 -0.73 -23.54 -17.65
C CYS A 211 0.15 -24.80 -17.73
N GLU A 212 1.39 -24.71 -17.32
CA GLU A 212 2.32 -25.87 -17.25
C GLU A 212 1.81 -26.95 -16.30
N ALA A 213 1.27 -26.57 -15.14
CA ALA A 213 0.74 -27.51 -14.15
C ALA A 213 -0.53 -28.24 -14.60
N VAL A 214 -1.28 -27.73 -15.57
CA VAL A 214 -2.51 -28.35 -16.10
C VAL A 214 -2.21 -29.31 -17.26
N ILE A 215 -1.02 -29.24 -17.87
CA ILE A 215 -0.62 -30.08 -19.00
C ILE A 215 -0.06 -31.44 -18.53
N ILE A 216 0.21 -31.61 -17.24
CA ILE A 216 0.67 -32.84 -16.61
C ILE A 216 -0.52 -33.75 -16.29
#